data_d69d3261a564dc406fe571c24eb4223f
#
_entry.id   d69d3261a564dc406fe571c24eb4223f
#
_cell.length_a   1.000
_cell.length_b   1.000
_cell.length_c   1.000
_cell.angle_alpha   90.00
_cell.angle_beta   90.00
_cell.angle_gamma   90.00
#
_symmetry.space_group_name_H-M   'P 1'
#
loop_
_entity.id
_entity.type
_entity.pdbx_description
1 polymer ?
#
loop_
_entity_poly.entity_id
_entity_poly.type
_entity_poly.pdbx_seq_one_letter_code
_entity_poly.pdbx_strand_id
1 'polypeptide(L)'
;HGTAHIWVVRPNGKGGHDLLLQKRSAGKDSYPGCYDISAAGHLHAGEGFEETALWELSEELGIRAEAGDLAFAGWHKGYMEDVFYGRKFKDHEISAVYVYDQPVEAEGLRLQMEEVEAVRWMDLKVCMEAVKKGSLPNCLYMDELELVQSFLEGI
;
A
#
# COMPACT_ATOMS: atom_id res chain seq x y z
N HIS A 1 16.71 -4.46 -0.12
CA HIS A 1 16.04 -3.50 0.75
C HIS A 1 14.69 -4.02 1.20
N GLY A 2 14.38 -3.82 2.48
CA GLY A 2 13.11 -4.23 3.06
C GLY A 2 12.12 -3.09 3.09
N THR A 3 10.85 -3.40 2.78
CA THR A 3 9.74 -2.44 2.89
C THR A 3 8.56 -3.11 3.60
N ALA A 4 7.71 -2.31 4.19
CA ALA A 4 6.44 -2.77 4.75
C ALA A 4 5.31 -2.16 3.93
N HIS A 5 4.39 -2.98 3.48
CA HIS A 5 3.20 -2.56 2.74
C HIS A 5 1.97 -2.89 3.59
N ILE A 6 1.09 -1.93 3.77
CA ILE A 6 -0.13 -2.13 4.54
C ILE A 6 -1.33 -1.80 3.66
N TRP A 7 -2.23 -2.78 3.54
CA TRP A 7 -3.49 -2.62 2.83
C TRP A 7 -4.60 -2.45 3.85
N VAL A 8 -5.21 -1.27 3.88
CA VAL A 8 -6.39 -1.01 4.70
C VAL A 8 -7.59 -1.49 3.89
N VAL A 9 -8.36 -2.40 4.46
CA VAL A 9 -9.47 -3.04 3.76
C VAL A 9 -10.75 -2.98 4.58
N ARG A 10 -11.89 -3.14 3.90
CA ARG A 10 -13.19 -3.28 4.55
C ARG A 10 -14.08 -4.20 3.73
N PRO A 11 -15.01 -4.94 4.39
CA PRO A 11 -16.04 -5.67 3.65
C PRO A 11 -16.91 -4.64 2.93
N ASN A 12 -17.30 -4.93 1.67
CA ASN A 12 -18.09 -3.98 0.88
C ASN A 12 -19.58 -4.30 0.79
N GLY A 13 -20.04 -5.29 1.55
CA GLY A 13 -21.46 -5.69 1.52
C GLY A 13 -21.90 -6.46 0.28
N LYS A 14 -20.99 -6.74 -0.64
CA LYS A 14 -21.27 -7.47 -1.88
C LYS A 14 -20.51 -8.78 -1.94
N GLY A 15 -20.06 -9.29 -0.80
CA GLY A 15 -19.27 -10.50 -0.71
C GLY A 15 -17.79 -10.31 -0.99
N GLY A 16 -17.34 -9.10 -1.21
CA GLY A 16 -15.94 -8.76 -1.45
C GLY A 16 -15.41 -7.74 -0.47
N HIS A 17 -14.32 -7.11 -0.85
CA HIS A 17 -13.65 -6.10 -0.02
C HIS A 17 -13.31 -4.87 -0.84
N ASP A 18 -13.30 -3.72 -0.16
CA ASP A 18 -12.74 -2.49 -0.70
C ASP A 18 -11.33 -2.32 -0.14
N LEU A 19 -10.45 -1.78 -0.95
CA LEU A 19 -9.12 -1.35 -0.57
C LEU A 19 -9.10 0.16 -0.42
N LEU A 20 -8.40 0.66 0.58
CA LEU A 20 -8.17 2.10 0.70
C LEU A 20 -6.88 2.41 -0.05
N LEU A 21 -6.99 3.10 -1.18
CA LEU A 21 -5.83 3.50 -1.96
C LEU A 21 -5.41 4.91 -1.56
N GLN A 22 -4.10 5.15 -1.46
CA GLN A 22 -3.61 6.50 -1.30
C GLN A 22 -3.29 7.09 -2.66
N LYS A 23 -3.58 8.38 -2.83
CA LYS A 23 -3.16 9.12 -4.01
C LYS A 23 -1.88 9.86 -3.64
N ARG A 24 -0.79 9.56 -4.34
CA ARG A 24 0.50 10.16 -4.08
C ARG A 24 0.45 11.66 -4.37
N SER A 25 1.11 12.44 -3.51
CA SER A 25 1.17 13.89 -3.68
C SER A 25 1.76 14.26 -5.05
N ALA A 26 1.27 15.33 -5.64
CA ALA A 26 1.78 15.85 -6.91
C ALA A 26 3.23 16.31 -6.83
N GLY A 27 3.72 16.57 -5.61
CA GLY A 27 5.11 16.97 -5.38
C GLY A 27 6.10 15.82 -5.23
N LYS A 28 5.65 14.56 -5.34
CA LYS A 28 6.55 13.41 -5.24
C LYS A 28 7.46 13.31 -6.46
N ASP A 29 8.70 12.87 -6.23
CA ASP A 29 9.67 12.68 -7.31
C ASP A 29 9.33 11.51 -8.21
N SER A 30 8.66 10.48 -7.66
CA SER A 30 8.28 9.29 -8.41
C SER A 30 6.76 9.12 -8.36
N TYR A 31 6.17 8.78 -9.50
CA TYR A 31 4.74 8.51 -9.65
C TYR A 31 3.82 9.57 -9.02
N PRO A 32 4.06 10.89 -9.29
CA PRO A 32 3.21 11.93 -8.69
C PRO A 32 1.76 11.78 -9.13
N GLY A 33 0.83 11.94 -8.19
CA GLY A 33 -0.60 11.85 -8.48
C GLY A 33 -1.13 10.46 -8.77
N CYS A 34 -0.30 9.42 -8.68
CA CYS A 34 -0.73 8.05 -8.91
C CYS A 34 -1.28 7.40 -7.64
N TYR A 35 -2.17 6.45 -7.82
CA TYR A 35 -2.71 5.66 -6.72
C TYR A 35 -1.71 4.59 -6.29
N ASP A 36 -1.63 4.36 -5.00
CA ASP A 36 -0.66 3.47 -4.37
C ASP A 36 -1.32 2.70 -3.23
N ILE A 37 -0.57 1.78 -2.64
CA ILE A 37 -0.93 1.01 -1.45
C ILE A 37 -1.37 1.97 -0.35
N SER A 38 -2.25 1.53 0.56
CA SER A 38 -2.76 2.39 1.64
C SER A 38 -1.65 3.12 2.39
N ALA A 39 -0.63 2.38 2.82
CA ALA A 39 0.57 2.94 3.43
C ALA A 39 1.75 2.02 3.17
N ALA A 40 2.93 2.59 3.01
CA ALA A 40 4.15 1.82 2.75
C ALA A 40 5.38 2.63 3.13
N GLY A 41 6.45 1.93 3.48
CA GLY A 41 7.71 2.59 3.77
C GLY A 41 8.86 1.61 3.90
N HIS A 42 10.07 2.16 3.82
CA HIS A 42 11.31 1.40 3.94
C HIS A 42 11.68 1.17 5.40
N LEU A 43 12.23 0.00 5.70
CA LEU A 43 12.78 -0.28 7.01
C LEU A 43 14.00 0.59 7.25
N HIS A 44 14.09 1.13 8.45
CA HIS A 44 15.29 1.81 8.93
C HIS A 44 16.16 0.80 9.69
N ALA A 45 17.44 1.09 9.81
CA ALA A 45 18.37 0.22 10.52
C ALA A 45 17.88 -0.06 11.94
N GLY A 46 17.78 -1.35 12.29
CA GLY A 46 17.33 -1.79 13.60
C GLY A 46 15.83 -1.93 13.76
N GLU A 47 15.04 -1.60 12.72
CA GLU A 47 13.59 -1.74 12.78
C GLU A 47 13.12 -3.03 12.12
N GLY A 48 12.04 -3.62 12.67
CA GLY A 48 11.36 -4.77 12.06
C GLY A 48 10.29 -4.35 11.08
N PHE A 49 9.78 -5.31 10.32
CA PHE A 49 8.72 -5.06 9.32
C PHE A 49 7.42 -4.58 9.96
N GLU A 50 6.98 -5.24 11.04
CA GLU A 50 5.74 -4.88 11.73
C GLU A 50 5.82 -3.48 12.34
N GLU A 51 6.95 -3.18 12.98
CA GLU A 51 7.21 -1.88 13.59
C GLU A 51 7.14 -0.76 12.53
N THR A 52 7.78 -1.00 11.37
CA THR A 52 7.72 -0.07 10.25
C THR A 52 6.29 0.09 9.74
N ALA A 53 5.53 -1.01 9.65
CA ALA A 53 4.15 -0.97 9.19
C ALA A 53 3.28 -0.10 10.10
N LEU A 54 3.42 -0.26 11.41
CA LEU A 54 2.67 0.54 12.38
C LEU A 54 3.03 2.02 12.29
N TRP A 55 4.31 2.30 12.12
CA TRP A 55 4.81 3.68 11.98
C TRP A 55 4.24 4.35 10.72
N GLU A 56 4.28 3.65 9.58
CA GLU A 56 3.81 4.22 8.32
C GLU A 56 2.30 4.46 8.31
N LEU A 57 1.50 3.56 8.92
CA LEU A 57 0.07 3.80 9.09
C LEU A 57 -0.19 5.08 9.87
N SER A 58 0.57 5.29 10.94
CA SER A 58 0.43 6.48 11.77
C SER A 58 0.87 7.74 11.03
N GLU A 59 2.02 7.69 10.37
CA GLU A 59 2.59 8.85 9.69
C GLU A 59 1.81 9.26 8.44
N GLU A 60 1.51 8.32 7.57
CA GLU A 60 0.87 8.65 6.29
C GLU A 60 -0.63 8.89 6.41
N LEU A 61 -1.32 8.12 7.25
CA LEU A 61 -2.79 8.16 7.33
C LEU A 61 -3.33 8.60 8.69
N GLY A 62 -2.49 8.71 9.71
CA GLY A 62 -2.95 9.04 11.04
C GLY A 62 -3.70 7.90 11.72
N ILE A 63 -3.50 6.66 11.27
CA ILE A 63 -4.11 5.48 11.89
C ILE A 63 -3.19 4.96 12.98
N ARG A 64 -3.70 4.92 14.22
CA ARG A 64 -2.98 4.37 15.35
C ARG A 64 -3.42 2.94 15.56
N ALA A 65 -2.63 2.00 15.04
CA ALA A 65 -2.90 0.58 15.14
C ALA A 65 -1.94 -0.06 16.16
N GLU A 66 -2.36 -1.21 16.67
CA GLU A 66 -1.50 -2.04 17.51
C GLU A 66 -1.07 -3.25 16.70
N ALA A 67 0.00 -3.93 17.14
CA ALA A 67 0.56 -5.07 16.44
C ALA A 67 -0.49 -6.15 16.15
N GLY A 68 -1.39 -6.41 17.10
CA GLY A 68 -2.45 -7.39 16.94
C GLY A 68 -3.50 -7.03 15.89
N ASP A 69 -3.51 -5.79 15.42
CA ASP A 69 -4.47 -5.33 14.40
C ASP A 69 -3.97 -5.62 12.98
N LEU A 70 -2.71 -5.98 12.84
CA LEU A 70 -2.12 -6.27 11.53
C LEU A 70 -2.09 -7.77 11.28
N ALA A 71 -2.58 -8.19 10.12
CA ALA A 71 -2.49 -9.59 9.69
C ALA A 71 -1.45 -9.69 8.59
N PHE A 72 -0.47 -10.57 8.75
CA PHE A 72 0.57 -10.78 7.74
C PHE A 72 0.00 -11.61 6.58
N ALA A 73 -0.01 -11.02 5.39
CA ALA A 73 -0.56 -11.68 4.20
C ALA A 73 0.49 -12.45 3.40
N GLY A 74 1.74 -12.06 3.48
CA GLY A 74 2.82 -12.73 2.76
C GLY A 74 3.91 -11.77 2.34
N TRP A 75 4.83 -12.29 1.53
CA TRP A 75 5.96 -11.52 1.02
C TRP A 75 5.75 -11.17 -0.43
N HIS A 76 6.12 -9.97 -0.81
CA HIS A 76 6.15 -9.53 -2.19
C HIS A 76 7.59 -9.18 -2.55
N LYS A 77 8.06 -9.66 -3.70
CA LYS A 77 9.39 -9.33 -4.22
C LYS A 77 9.22 -8.44 -5.44
N GLY A 78 9.77 -7.23 -5.35
CA GLY A 78 9.76 -6.29 -6.43
C GLY A 78 11.15 -6.12 -7.02
N TYR A 79 11.19 -5.82 -8.30
CA TYR A 79 12.42 -5.47 -8.99
C TYR A 79 12.19 -4.19 -9.75
N MET A 80 13.03 -3.20 -9.48
CA MET A 80 12.98 -1.94 -10.19
C MET A 80 14.32 -1.66 -10.84
N GLU A 81 14.28 -1.28 -12.11
CA GLU A 81 15.45 -0.83 -12.85
C GLU A 81 15.15 0.55 -13.39
N ASP A 82 16.01 1.52 -13.07
CA ASP A 82 15.83 2.88 -13.51
C ASP A 82 17.18 3.52 -13.83
N VAL A 83 17.14 4.64 -14.54
CA VAL A 83 18.35 5.38 -14.91
C VAL A 83 18.28 6.75 -14.25
N PHE A 84 19.19 6.99 -13.29
CA PHE A 84 19.35 8.29 -12.63
C PHE A 84 20.72 8.87 -12.96
N TYR A 85 20.76 10.10 -13.40
CA TYR A 85 22.02 10.81 -13.74
C TYR A 85 22.90 10.03 -14.73
N GLY A 86 22.27 9.35 -15.68
CA GLY A 86 23.00 8.54 -16.66
C GLY A 86 23.53 7.21 -16.13
N ARG A 87 23.20 6.85 -14.91
CA ARG A 87 23.59 5.57 -14.33
C ARG A 87 22.37 4.66 -14.17
N LYS A 88 22.59 3.39 -14.44
CA LYS A 88 21.56 2.38 -14.32
C LYS A 88 21.48 1.87 -12.88
N PHE A 89 20.31 2.00 -12.27
CA PHE A 89 20.03 1.48 -10.94
C PHE A 89 19.19 0.22 -11.01
N LYS A 90 19.54 -0.77 -10.20
CA LYS A 90 18.76 -1.98 -10.01
C LYS A 90 18.41 -2.09 -8.55
N ASP A 91 17.14 -2.14 -8.23
CA ASP A 91 16.68 -2.29 -6.86
C ASP A 91 15.84 -3.56 -6.71
N HIS A 92 16.22 -4.39 -5.73
CA HIS A 92 15.47 -5.57 -5.34
C HIS A 92 14.84 -5.27 -3.98
N GLU A 93 13.51 -5.18 -3.97
CA GLU A 93 12.79 -4.95 -2.73
C GLU A 93 12.08 -6.20 -2.27
N ILE A 94 12.17 -6.47 -0.96
CA ILE A 94 11.39 -7.49 -0.30
C ILE A 94 10.42 -6.78 0.60
N SER A 95 9.13 -6.98 0.35
CA SER A 95 8.08 -6.30 1.10
C SER A 95 7.29 -7.29 1.94
N ALA A 96 7.15 -6.98 3.23
CA ALA A 96 6.20 -7.67 4.08
C ALA A 96 4.84 -7.03 3.85
N VAL A 97 3.86 -7.82 3.43
CA VAL A 97 2.53 -7.32 3.10
C VAL A 97 1.59 -7.61 4.26
N TYR A 98 0.97 -6.56 4.78
CA TYR A 98 0.02 -6.64 5.89
C TYR A 98 -1.36 -6.17 5.47
N VAL A 99 -2.37 -6.70 6.13
CA VAL A 99 -3.77 -6.29 5.97
C VAL A 99 -4.25 -5.73 7.29
N TYR A 100 -4.90 -4.56 7.23
CA TYR A 100 -5.51 -3.90 8.37
C TYR A 100 -7.01 -3.78 8.08
N ASP A 101 -7.83 -4.44 8.88
CA ASP A 101 -9.28 -4.53 8.63
C ASP A 101 -10.15 -3.89 9.72
N GLN A 102 -9.55 -3.11 10.61
CA GLN A 102 -10.31 -2.39 11.61
C GLN A 102 -11.09 -1.25 10.95
N PRO A 103 -12.26 -0.87 11.51
CA PRO A 103 -13.07 0.19 10.91
C PRO A 103 -12.30 1.50 10.75
N VAL A 104 -12.38 2.10 9.57
CA VAL A 104 -11.71 3.35 9.23
C VAL A 104 -12.70 4.25 8.51
N GLU A 105 -12.81 5.50 8.96
CA GLU A 105 -13.54 6.52 8.24
C GLU A 105 -12.54 7.38 7.48
N ALA A 106 -12.56 7.26 6.14
CA ALA A 106 -11.60 7.95 5.29
C ALA A 106 -11.59 9.47 5.50
N GLU A 107 -12.75 10.05 5.79
CA GLU A 107 -12.89 11.49 6.02
C GLU A 107 -12.25 11.94 7.34
N GLY A 108 -12.08 11.03 8.30
CA GLY A 108 -11.46 11.33 9.58
C GLY A 108 -9.97 11.11 9.65
N LEU A 109 -9.35 10.68 8.55
CA LEU A 109 -7.92 10.40 8.52
C LEU A 109 -7.11 11.70 8.46
N ARG A 110 -5.95 11.66 9.11
CA ARG A 110 -5.00 12.77 9.04
C ARG A 110 -3.88 12.38 8.09
N LEU A 111 -3.94 12.91 6.87
CA LEU A 111 -3.00 12.59 5.82
C LEU A 111 -1.72 13.42 5.94
N GLN A 112 -0.59 12.76 5.67
CA GLN A 112 0.70 13.44 5.56
C GLN A 112 0.77 14.06 4.17
N MET A 113 0.34 15.31 4.05
CA MET A 113 0.10 15.96 2.76
C MET A 113 1.31 16.05 1.83
N GLU A 114 2.53 16.03 2.36
CA GLU A 114 3.74 15.98 1.54
C GLU A 114 3.86 14.66 0.78
N GLU A 115 3.27 13.60 1.31
CA GLU A 115 3.34 12.26 0.74
C GLU A 115 2.02 11.83 0.13
N VAL A 116 0.91 12.13 0.80
CA VAL A 116 -0.42 11.63 0.47
C VAL A 116 -1.36 12.80 0.24
N GLU A 117 -1.86 12.94 -0.99
CA GLU A 117 -2.80 14.01 -1.34
C GLU A 117 -4.23 13.67 -0.93
N ALA A 118 -4.63 12.42 -1.11
CA ALA A 118 -5.99 11.96 -0.85
C ALA A 118 -6.01 10.44 -0.67
N VAL A 119 -7.15 9.94 -0.19
CA VAL A 119 -7.40 8.48 -0.14
C VAL A 119 -8.73 8.18 -0.82
N ARG A 120 -8.88 6.96 -1.30
CA ARG A 120 -10.07 6.53 -2.02
C ARG A 120 -10.33 5.04 -1.76
N TRP A 121 -11.55 4.71 -1.40
CA TRP A 121 -11.98 3.32 -1.35
C TRP A 121 -12.24 2.82 -2.76
N MET A 122 -11.74 1.63 -3.07
CA MET A 122 -12.00 1.00 -4.37
C MET A 122 -12.19 -0.50 -4.16
N ASP A 123 -13.22 -1.07 -4.77
CA ASP A 123 -13.44 -2.52 -4.75
C ASP A 123 -12.20 -3.23 -5.28
N LEU A 124 -11.79 -4.31 -4.61
CA LEU A 124 -10.56 -5.03 -4.95
C LEU A 124 -10.56 -5.53 -6.40
N LYS A 125 -11.66 -6.14 -6.83
CA LYS A 125 -11.75 -6.67 -8.20
C LYS A 125 -11.76 -5.57 -9.24
N VAL A 126 -12.44 -4.45 -8.94
CA VAL A 126 -12.43 -3.27 -9.80
C VAL A 126 -11.02 -2.69 -9.89
N CYS A 127 -10.31 -2.64 -8.78
CA CYS A 127 -8.92 -2.18 -8.74
C CYS A 127 -8.02 -3.07 -9.61
N MET A 128 -8.14 -4.38 -9.47
CA MET A 128 -7.36 -5.33 -10.27
C MET A 128 -7.61 -5.16 -11.76
N GLU A 129 -8.87 -4.98 -12.16
CA GLU A 129 -9.22 -4.73 -13.56
C GLU A 129 -8.63 -3.41 -14.06
N ALA A 130 -8.70 -2.37 -13.25
CA ALA A 130 -8.17 -1.06 -13.63
C ALA A 130 -6.65 -1.09 -13.80
N VAL A 131 -5.95 -1.82 -12.93
CA VAL A 131 -4.49 -1.99 -13.03
C VAL A 131 -4.14 -2.79 -14.28
N LYS A 132 -4.86 -3.87 -14.53
CA LYS A 132 -4.65 -4.74 -15.70
C LYS A 132 -4.87 -3.98 -17.01
N LYS A 133 -5.89 -3.14 -17.07
CA LYS A 133 -6.23 -2.37 -18.27
C LYS A 133 -5.43 -1.08 -18.42
N GLY A 134 -4.74 -0.67 -17.36
CA GLY A 134 -4.03 0.60 -17.36
C GLY A 134 -4.95 1.81 -17.34
N SER A 135 -6.18 1.64 -16.84
CA SER A 135 -7.17 2.73 -16.79
C SER A 135 -7.11 3.58 -15.54
N LEU A 136 -6.20 3.28 -14.63
CA LEU A 136 -5.98 4.00 -13.38
C LEU A 136 -4.51 4.38 -13.29
N PRO A 137 -4.18 5.67 -13.12
CA PRO A 137 -2.78 6.03 -12.89
C PRO A 137 -2.36 5.44 -11.53
N ASN A 138 -1.41 4.53 -11.56
CA ASN A 138 -1.02 3.77 -10.37
C ASN A 138 0.42 3.29 -10.44
N CYS A 139 0.93 2.89 -9.26
CA CYS A 139 2.20 2.20 -9.13
C CYS A 139 2.02 0.89 -8.36
N LEU A 140 0.86 0.24 -8.55
CA LEU A 140 0.52 -1.01 -7.88
C LEU A 140 1.06 -2.21 -8.65
N TYR A 141 1.34 -3.29 -7.92
CA TYR A 141 1.78 -4.55 -8.50
C TYR A 141 0.61 -5.53 -8.55
N MET A 142 0.35 -6.08 -9.73
CA MET A 142 -0.75 -7.02 -9.91
C MET A 142 -0.59 -8.28 -9.06
N ASP A 143 0.61 -8.81 -8.97
CA ASP A 143 0.89 -10.00 -8.15
C ASP A 143 0.69 -9.74 -6.66
N GLU A 144 0.93 -8.52 -6.18
CA GLU A 144 0.64 -8.17 -4.79
C GLU A 144 -0.87 -8.08 -4.55
N LEU A 145 -1.61 -7.53 -5.51
CA LEU A 145 -3.09 -7.50 -5.44
C LEU A 145 -3.64 -8.91 -5.39
N GLU A 146 -3.07 -9.83 -6.17
CA GLU A 146 -3.47 -11.24 -6.15
C GLU A 146 -3.16 -11.89 -4.79
N LEU A 147 -2.03 -11.54 -4.19
CA LEU A 147 -1.66 -12.02 -2.86
C LEU A 147 -2.69 -11.57 -1.82
N VAL A 148 -3.08 -10.29 -1.85
CA VAL A 148 -4.07 -9.73 -0.93
C VAL A 148 -5.42 -10.40 -1.15
N GLN A 149 -5.82 -10.59 -2.41
CA GLN A 149 -7.08 -11.26 -2.74
C GLN A 149 -7.11 -12.69 -2.18
N SER A 150 -6.05 -13.45 -2.40
CA SER A 150 -5.96 -14.83 -1.89
C SER A 150 -6.01 -14.87 -0.38
N PHE A 151 -5.35 -13.94 0.28
CA PHE A 151 -5.37 -13.84 1.74
C PHE A 151 -6.78 -13.58 2.26
N LEU A 152 -7.48 -12.62 1.66
CA LEU A 152 -8.85 -12.25 2.07
C LEU A 152 -9.85 -13.37 1.79
N GLU A 153 -9.71 -14.10 0.69
CA GLU A 153 -10.59 -15.20 0.34
C GLU A 153 -10.31 -16.46 1.16
N GLY A 154 -9.11 -16.61 1.68
CA GLY A 154 -8.71 -17.76 2.48
C GLY A 154 -9.16 -17.69 3.94
N ILE A 155 -9.77 -16.59 4.34
CA ILE A 155 -10.17 -16.39 5.73
C ILE A 155 -11.58 -16.89 6.02
#